data_206f4339331ed3456380bc788b8ec242
#
_entry.id   206f4339331ed3456380bc788b8ec242
#
_cell.length_a   1.000
_cell.length_b   1.000
_cell.length_c   1.000
_cell.angle_alpha   90.00
_cell.angle_beta   90.00
_cell.angle_gamma   90.00
#
_symmetry.space_group_name_H-M   'P 1'
#
loop_
_entity.id
_entity.type
_entity.pdbx_description
1 polymer ?
#
loop_
_entity_poly.entity_id
_entity_poly.type
_entity_poly.pdbx_seq_one_letter_code
_entity_poly.pdbx_strand_id
1 'polypeptide(L)'
;MQFFINQDTPTSIETIVVGVPDHLNQLGEIKYHKTLIKERLETLKQYHVINSSIGKISSTLIYIDEKPKRLLTVGLGNLKILSYQRLLKVWGQLFQYLKDVHVTDCELLLDTFKSKHGNIVEICQTLGLQSAQSIFEFDHYKSDKKPPYQGRVYIQTTEHNIETKINEGQQLGESINYARELSQIPPNILTPQYFAEEIKKHFEGSSVSVDIKDHRQIIDEGFGLIHAVGKGSNHGPRLITVSYYGAEADEPPISLVGKGITYDSGGYSIKSKIGMQTMKYDMCGAANVIGMVDAISKQNLPVNIVGIIASAENMIGESSMKPDDVFTALNGETVEMLNSDAEGRMVLGDAVFYATQFKPQLILDFATLTGAAIVALGDDKAAAFQSHAENELKNLLTVARHVDEKVFELPITETERHLIKQSDVADLVNHTNGQGK
;
A
#
# COMPACT_ATOMS: atom_id res chain seq x y z
N MET A 1 5.42 -15.92 -6.63
CA MET A 1 5.86 -17.12 -5.86
C MET A 1 4.78 -18.20 -5.90
N GLN A 2 5.16 -19.49 -5.87
CA GLN A 2 4.23 -20.61 -5.74
C GLN A 2 4.54 -21.37 -4.46
N PHE A 3 3.51 -21.81 -3.74
CA PHE A 3 3.63 -22.55 -2.49
C PHE A 3 3.03 -23.95 -2.65
N PHE A 4 3.75 -24.95 -2.15
CA PHE A 4 3.35 -26.35 -2.12
C PHE A 4 3.40 -26.84 -0.67
N ILE A 5 2.25 -27.15 -0.08
CA ILE A 5 2.15 -27.44 1.36
C ILE A 5 2.07 -28.93 1.58
N ASN A 6 3.00 -29.49 2.36
CA ASN A 6 3.10 -30.91 2.70
C ASN A 6 3.00 -31.85 1.48
N GLN A 7 3.44 -31.36 0.32
CA GLN A 7 3.55 -32.16 -0.89
C GLN A 7 4.94 -32.81 -0.95
N ASP A 8 5.06 -33.88 -1.72
CA ASP A 8 6.35 -34.54 -1.95
C ASP A 8 7.34 -33.56 -2.57
N THR A 9 8.40 -33.29 -1.84
CA THR A 9 9.47 -32.42 -2.30
C THR A 9 10.30 -33.12 -3.38
N PRO A 10 10.46 -32.50 -4.56
CA PRO A 10 11.33 -33.07 -5.59
C PRO A 10 12.74 -33.32 -5.06
N THR A 11 13.32 -34.47 -5.35
CA THR A 11 14.66 -34.87 -4.88
C THR A 11 15.77 -33.92 -5.38
N SER A 12 15.48 -33.15 -6.43
CA SER A 12 16.36 -32.14 -7.00
C SER A 12 16.49 -30.88 -6.15
N ILE A 13 15.64 -30.67 -5.15
CA ILE A 13 15.71 -29.47 -4.30
C ILE A 13 16.91 -29.60 -3.35
N GLU A 14 17.81 -28.63 -3.47
CA GLU A 14 19.07 -28.63 -2.72
C GLU A 14 19.06 -27.62 -1.55
N THR A 15 18.08 -26.72 -1.50
CA THR A 15 18.02 -25.63 -0.51
C THR A 15 16.95 -25.88 0.54
N ILE A 16 17.35 -25.86 1.81
CA ILE A 16 16.48 -26.00 2.98
C ILE A 16 16.51 -24.68 3.76
N VAL A 17 15.33 -24.18 4.11
CA VAL A 17 15.17 -22.92 4.89
C VAL A 17 14.67 -23.24 6.29
N VAL A 18 15.36 -22.69 7.31
CA VAL A 18 15.10 -22.95 8.72
C VAL A 18 15.13 -21.65 9.52
N GLY A 19 14.17 -21.45 10.40
CA GLY A 19 14.18 -20.37 11.37
C GLY A 19 15.13 -20.68 12.56
N VAL A 20 15.92 -19.69 12.96
CA VAL A 20 16.88 -19.84 14.08
C VAL A 20 16.62 -18.78 15.14
N PRO A 21 15.99 -19.15 16.28
CA PRO A 21 15.80 -18.24 17.41
C PRO A 21 17.06 -18.08 18.27
N ASP A 22 17.00 -17.15 19.22
CA ASP A 22 18.08 -16.94 20.21
C ASP A 22 18.35 -18.20 21.04
N HIS A 23 17.33 -18.98 21.31
CA HIS A 23 17.43 -20.24 22.05
C HIS A 23 16.75 -21.37 21.28
N LEU A 24 17.54 -22.29 20.71
CA LEU A 24 17.04 -23.41 19.93
C LEU A 24 16.20 -24.41 20.75
N ASN A 25 16.31 -24.41 22.07
CA ASN A 25 15.45 -25.21 22.96
C ASN A 25 13.97 -24.73 22.98
N GLN A 26 13.70 -23.49 22.47
CA GLN A 26 12.34 -23.00 22.27
C GLN A 26 11.61 -23.73 21.13
N LEU A 27 12.35 -24.33 20.21
CA LEU A 27 11.84 -25.17 19.15
C LEU A 27 11.79 -26.62 19.64
N GLY A 28 10.80 -27.37 19.18
CA GLY A 28 10.71 -28.82 19.40
C GLY A 28 11.81 -29.59 18.65
N GLU A 29 11.53 -30.82 18.28
CA GLU A 29 12.38 -31.58 17.36
C GLU A 29 12.35 -30.91 15.98
N ILE A 30 13.53 -30.66 15.42
CA ILE A 30 13.67 -30.13 14.07
C ILE A 30 14.10 -31.31 13.19
N LYS A 31 13.17 -31.76 12.36
CA LYS A 31 13.40 -32.86 11.43
C LYS A 31 13.36 -32.33 10.00
N TYR A 32 14.29 -32.77 9.19
CA TYR A 32 14.22 -32.72 7.75
C TYR A 32 13.95 -34.13 7.25
N HIS A 33 12.75 -34.37 6.76
CA HIS A 33 12.21 -35.72 6.54
C HIS A 33 12.33 -36.58 7.82
N LYS A 34 13.17 -37.60 7.80
CA LYS A 34 13.42 -38.49 8.96
C LYS A 34 14.65 -38.12 9.78
N THR A 35 15.47 -37.18 9.29
CA THR A 35 16.75 -36.82 9.88
C THR A 35 16.61 -35.67 10.86
N LEU A 36 17.05 -35.86 12.11
CA LEU A 36 17.14 -34.80 13.11
C LEU A 36 18.29 -33.85 12.73
N ILE A 37 17.99 -32.56 12.59
CA ILE A 37 18.98 -31.53 12.23
C ILE A 37 19.27 -30.53 13.36
N LYS A 38 18.57 -30.64 14.51
CA LYS A 38 18.68 -29.72 15.64
C LYS A 38 20.11 -29.62 16.18
N GLU A 39 20.76 -30.75 16.43
CA GLU A 39 22.14 -30.81 16.96
C GLU A 39 23.15 -30.13 15.98
N ARG A 40 22.89 -30.26 14.67
CA ARG A 40 23.72 -29.57 13.67
C ARG A 40 23.52 -28.06 13.74
N LEU A 41 22.29 -27.58 13.94
CA LEU A 41 22.00 -26.16 14.12
C LEU A 41 22.67 -25.62 15.41
N GLU A 42 22.64 -26.39 16.50
CA GLU A 42 23.31 -26.04 17.76
C GLU A 42 24.82 -25.91 17.56
N THR A 43 25.45 -26.87 16.88
CA THR A 43 26.86 -26.82 16.53
C THR A 43 27.20 -25.61 15.65
N LEU A 44 26.47 -25.39 14.56
CA LEU A 44 26.67 -24.25 13.67
C LEU A 44 26.53 -22.91 14.38
N LYS A 45 25.59 -22.82 15.34
CA LYS A 45 25.39 -21.63 16.16
C LYS A 45 26.53 -21.42 17.17
N GLN A 46 27.00 -22.48 17.82
CA GLN A 46 28.13 -22.44 18.75
C GLN A 46 29.40 -21.92 18.05
N TYR A 47 29.63 -22.32 16.81
CA TYR A 47 30.78 -21.85 16.01
C TYR A 47 30.51 -20.57 15.23
N HIS A 48 29.40 -19.84 15.52
CA HIS A 48 29.03 -18.58 14.87
C HIS A 48 28.86 -18.64 13.33
N VAL A 49 28.63 -19.84 12.78
CA VAL A 49 28.36 -20.03 11.33
C VAL A 49 26.98 -19.51 10.96
N ILE A 50 26.01 -19.66 11.87
CA ILE A 50 24.64 -19.15 11.72
C ILE A 50 24.31 -18.13 12.79
N ASN A 51 23.42 -17.18 12.44
CA ASN A 51 23.09 -16.04 13.28
C ASN A 51 21.59 -16.03 13.61
N SER A 52 21.25 -15.74 14.86
CA SER A 52 19.86 -15.64 15.33
C SER A 52 19.27 -14.22 15.28
N SER A 53 20.06 -13.19 15.00
CA SER A 53 19.55 -11.80 14.91
C SER A 53 18.44 -11.69 13.87
N ILE A 54 17.36 -10.95 14.22
CA ILE A 54 16.13 -10.86 13.43
C ILE A 54 16.36 -10.50 11.95
N GLY A 55 15.89 -11.37 11.05
CA GLY A 55 16.04 -11.21 9.60
C GLY A 55 17.44 -11.48 9.03
N LYS A 56 18.43 -11.83 9.86
CA LYS A 56 19.78 -12.16 9.38
C LYS A 56 19.77 -13.51 8.66
N ILE A 57 20.21 -13.53 7.41
CA ILE A 57 20.35 -14.76 6.62
C ILE A 57 21.79 -15.28 6.76
N SER A 58 21.93 -16.59 6.98
CA SER A 58 23.19 -17.30 6.88
C SER A 58 23.04 -18.49 5.92
N SER A 59 24.06 -18.76 5.10
CA SER A 59 24.06 -19.84 4.13
C SER A 59 25.29 -20.73 4.37
N THR A 60 25.06 -22.04 4.49
CA THR A 60 26.13 -23.03 4.64
C THR A 60 25.75 -24.34 3.98
N LEU A 61 26.70 -25.24 3.80
CA LEU A 61 26.45 -26.60 3.35
C LEU A 61 26.36 -27.55 4.54
N ILE A 62 25.37 -28.43 4.47
CA ILE A 62 25.23 -29.56 5.39
C ILE A 62 25.08 -30.86 4.57
N TYR A 63 25.45 -32.01 5.16
CA TYR A 63 25.20 -33.31 4.54
C TYR A 63 24.05 -34.01 5.20
N ILE A 64 23.05 -34.42 4.42
CA ILE A 64 21.89 -35.21 4.87
C ILE A 64 21.86 -36.46 3.99
N ASP A 65 21.93 -37.65 4.62
CA ASP A 65 21.98 -38.92 3.93
C ASP A 65 23.06 -38.94 2.84
N GLU A 66 24.27 -38.49 3.21
CA GLU A 66 25.46 -38.35 2.37
C GLU A 66 25.34 -37.36 1.19
N LYS A 67 24.22 -36.68 1.03
CA LYS A 67 23.99 -35.67 -0.01
C LYS A 67 24.21 -34.27 0.52
N PRO A 68 24.95 -33.41 -0.23
CA PRO A 68 25.09 -32.02 0.16
C PRO A 68 23.78 -31.28 -0.03
N LYS A 69 23.40 -30.45 0.96
CA LYS A 69 22.26 -29.56 0.94
C LYS A 69 22.72 -28.17 1.37
N ARG A 70 22.21 -27.15 0.69
CA ARG A 70 22.36 -25.76 1.12
C ARG A 70 21.40 -25.52 2.27
N LEU A 71 21.91 -25.19 3.43
CA LEU A 71 21.12 -24.75 4.57
C LEU A 71 21.09 -23.23 4.59
N LEU A 72 19.91 -22.64 4.39
CA LEU A 72 19.64 -21.23 4.64
C LEU A 72 18.96 -21.10 6.01
N THR A 73 19.55 -20.30 6.88
CA THR A 73 18.95 -20.01 8.18
C THR A 73 18.50 -18.56 8.23
N VAL A 74 17.33 -18.31 8.84
CA VAL A 74 16.79 -16.99 9.05
C VAL A 74 16.74 -16.72 10.55
N GLY A 75 17.43 -15.68 10.99
CA GLY A 75 17.43 -15.27 12.39
C GLY A 75 16.07 -14.75 12.82
N LEU A 76 15.56 -15.26 13.95
CA LEU A 76 14.24 -14.92 14.51
C LEU A 76 14.32 -14.10 15.79
N GLY A 77 15.52 -13.96 16.36
CA GLY A 77 15.69 -13.34 17.66
C GLY A 77 14.95 -14.10 18.75
N ASN A 78 14.35 -13.39 19.67
CA ASN A 78 13.54 -13.97 20.73
C ASN A 78 12.12 -14.26 20.23
N LEU A 79 11.76 -15.55 20.15
CA LEU A 79 10.44 -16.00 19.68
C LEU A 79 9.26 -15.49 20.52
N LYS A 80 9.46 -15.16 21.80
CA LYS A 80 8.39 -14.64 22.67
C LYS A 80 7.86 -13.27 22.24
N ILE A 81 8.66 -12.53 21.49
CA ILE A 81 8.35 -11.19 21.01
C ILE A 81 8.37 -11.11 19.48
N LEU A 82 8.19 -12.23 18.81
CA LEU A 82 8.07 -12.28 17.35
C LEU A 82 6.69 -11.72 16.95
N SER A 83 6.68 -10.42 16.66
CA SER A 83 5.48 -9.66 16.27
C SER A 83 5.28 -9.69 14.77
N TYR A 84 4.10 -9.25 14.32
CA TYR A 84 3.76 -9.06 12.90
C TYR A 84 4.88 -8.28 12.16
N GLN A 85 5.29 -7.13 12.69
CA GLN A 85 6.38 -6.30 12.17
C GLN A 85 7.69 -7.06 11.98
N ARG A 86 8.07 -7.91 12.97
CA ARG A 86 9.29 -8.70 12.90
C ARG A 86 9.18 -9.82 11.86
N LEU A 87 8.00 -10.41 11.71
CA LEU A 87 7.72 -11.38 10.67
C LEU A 87 7.83 -10.78 9.27
N LEU A 88 7.33 -9.56 9.04
CA LEU A 88 7.54 -8.85 7.78
C LEU A 88 9.03 -8.74 7.43
N LYS A 89 9.86 -8.36 8.41
CA LYS A 89 11.31 -8.27 8.22
C LYS A 89 11.94 -9.63 7.93
N VAL A 90 11.55 -10.68 8.66
CA VAL A 90 12.06 -12.05 8.50
C VAL A 90 11.79 -12.55 7.08
N TRP A 91 10.53 -12.50 6.64
CA TRP A 91 10.14 -12.97 5.33
C TRP A 91 10.67 -12.08 4.21
N GLY A 92 10.66 -10.77 4.40
CA GLY A 92 11.21 -9.81 3.44
C GLY A 92 12.66 -10.07 3.12
N GLN A 93 13.49 -10.27 4.16
CA GLN A 93 14.90 -10.58 3.99
C GLN A 93 15.12 -11.96 3.33
N LEU A 94 14.30 -12.96 3.68
CA LEU A 94 14.38 -14.28 3.05
C LEU A 94 14.12 -14.20 1.55
N PHE A 95 12.98 -13.64 1.14
CA PHE A 95 12.60 -13.62 -0.28
C PHE A 95 13.52 -12.73 -1.11
N GLN A 96 13.97 -11.60 -0.56
CA GLN A 96 14.98 -10.77 -1.22
C GLN A 96 16.28 -11.56 -1.43
N TYR A 97 16.76 -12.28 -0.40
CA TYR A 97 17.94 -13.10 -0.52
C TYR A 97 17.79 -14.20 -1.57
N LEU A 98 16.67 -14.96 -1.55
CA LEU A 98 16.41 -16.01 -2.54
C LEU A 98 16.46 -15.47 -3.98
N LYS A 99 15.87 -14.30 -4.20
CA LYS A 99 15.92 -13.60 -5.48
C LYS A 99 17.33 -13.19 -5.86
N ASP A 100 18.08 -12.57 -4.96
CA ASP A 100 19.43 -12.05 -5.23
C ASP A 100 20.44 -13.16 -5.57
N VAL A 101 20.29 -14.32 -4.94
CA VAL A 101 21.16 -15.49 -5.21
C VAL A 101 20.56 -16.48 -6.21
N HIS A 102 19.46 -16.14 -6.87
CA HIS A 102 18.78 -16.95 -7.89
C HIS A 102 18.41 -18.36 -7.44
N VAL A 103 18.00 -18.54 -6.18
CA VAL A 103 17.42 -19.79 -5.69
C VAL A 103 15.95 -19.85 -6.08
N THR A 104 15.62 -20.67 -7.06
CA THR A 104 14.25 -20.81 -7.57
C THR A 104 13.40 -21.83 -6.79
N ASP A 105 14.05 -22.80 -6.13
CA ASP A 105 13.37 -23.87 -5.43
C ASP A 105 13.95 -24.04 -4.03
N CYS A 106 13.10 -24.04 -3.03
CA CYS A 106 13.52 -24.32 -1.66
C CYS A 106 12.46 -25.06 -0.86
N GLU A 107 12.90 -25.77 0.17
CA GLU A 107 12.04 -26.41 1.15
C GLU A 107 12.07 -25.62 2.45
N LEU A 108 10.91 -25.16 2.91
CA LEU A 108 10.75 -24.34 4.11
C LEU A 108 10.22 -25.19 5.27
N LEU A 109 10.98 -25.31 6.35
CA LEU A 109 10.53 -25.94 7.58
C LEU A 109 9.76 -24.91 8.43
N LEU A 110 8.47 -24.71 8.13
CA LEU A 110 7.66 -23.63 8.71
C LEU A 110 7.54 -23.73 10.23
N ASP A 111 7.51 -24.93 10.77
CA ASP A 111 7.39 -25.15 12.24
C ASP A 111 8.57 -24.55 13.02
N THR A 112 9.69 -24.26 12.37
CA THR A 112 10.83 -23.58 12.99
C THR A 112 10.64 -22.08 13.17
N PHE A 113 9.62 -21.49 12.56
CA PHE A 113 9.30 -20.04 12.64
C PHE A 113 8.21 -19.75 13.68
N LYS A 114 7.66 -20.73 14.35
CA LYS A 114 6.62 -20.52 15.36
C LYS A 114 7.11 -20.70 16.78
N SER A 115 6.59 -19.89 17.69
CA SER A 115 6.68 -20.14 19.13
C SER A 115 5.52 -21.00 19.60
N LYS A 116 5.60 -21.56 20.82
CA LYS A 116 4.47 -22.31 21.44
C LYS A 116 3.17 -21.48 21.54
N HIS A 117 3.29 -20.15 21.52
CA HIS A 117 2.18 -19.20 21.63
C HIS A 117 2.09 -18.29 20.40
N GLY A 118 2.82 -18.61 19.32
CA GLY A 118 2.82 -17.80 18.11
C GLY A 118 1.51 -17.94 17.32
N ASN A 119 1.07 -16.86 16.73
CA ASN A 119 -0.11 -16.83 15.87
C ASN A 119 0.27 -17.37 14.48
N ILE A 120 -0.09 -18.63 14.19
CA ILE A 120 0.18 -19.25 12.88
C ILE A 120 -0.46 -18.47 11.72
N VAL A 121 -1.60 -17.83 11.97
CA VAL A 121 -2.29 -17.00 10.95
C VAL A 121 -1.41 -15.85 10.53
N GLU A 122 -0.84 -15.09 11.47
CA GLU A 122 0.07 -13.98 11.17
C GLU A 122 1.35 -14.45 10.48
N ILE A 123 1.89 -15.59 10.88
CA ILE A 123 3.09 -16.19 10.24
C ILE A 123 2.79 -16.47 8.76
N CYS A 124 1.65 -17.08 8.46
CA CYS A 124 1.26 -17.45 7.10
C CYS A 124 0.87 -16.22 6.27
N GLN A 125 0.08 -15.30 6.82
CA GLN A 125 -0.30 -14.07 6.11
C GLN A 125 0.92 -13.20 5.79
N THR A 126 1.83 -13.01 6.73
CA THR A 126 3.07 -12.23 6.48
C THR A 126 4.02 -12.94 5.51
N LEU A 127 4.07 -14.29 5.53
CA LEU A 127 4.79 -15.08 4.54
C LEU A 127 4.26 -14.81 3.13
N GLY A 128 2.95 -14.95 2.94
CA GLY A 128 2.28 -14.66 1.66
C GLY A 128 2.50 -13.22 1.22
N LEU A 129 2.27 -12.26 2.10
CA LEU A 129 2.43 -10.83 1.85
C LEU A 129 3.85 -10.49 1.35
N GLN A 130 4.87 -10.94 2.07
CA GLN A 130 6.26 -10.63 1.71
C GLN A 130 6.73 -11.41 0.48
N SER A 131 6.14 -12.55 0.17
CA SER A 131 6.45 -13.29 -1.06
C SER A 131 6.10 -12.52 -2.34
N ALA A 132 5.15 -11.58 -2.27
CA ALA A 132 4.81 -10.68 -3.36
C ALA A 132 5.61 -9.36 -3.27
N GLN A 133 5.61 -8.71 -2.10
CA GLN A 133 6.20 -7.38 -1.94
C GLN A 133 7.72 -7.35 -2.12
N SER A 134 8.44 -8.34 -1.59
CA SER A 134 9.91 -8.31 -1.56
C SER A 134 10.55 -8.59 -2.93
N ILE A 135 9.81 -9.16 -3.85
CA ILE A 135 10.31 -9.47 -5.19
C ILE A 135 9.84 -8.47 -6.26
N PHE A 136 9.03 -7.49 -5.85
CA PHE A 136 8.50 -6.47 -6.77
C PHE A 136 9.63 -5.68 -7.43
N GLU A 137 9.54 -5.53 -8.75
CA GLU A 137 10.42 -4.72 -9.58
C GLU A 137 9.57 -3.94 -10.59
N PHE A 138 9.97 -2.70 -10.83
CA PHE A 138 9.36 -1.86 -11.86
C PHE A 138 10.46 -1.46 -12.87
N ASP A 139 10.54 -2.19 -13.95
CA ASP A 139 11.53 -2.00 -15.02
C ASP A 139 10.91 -1.82 -16.40
N HIS A 140 9.60 -1.50 -16.45
CA HIS A 140 8.79 -1.49 -17.67
C HIS A 140 9.37 -0.62 -18.79
N TYR A 141 10.10 0.44 -18.42
CA TYR A 141 10.67 1.41 -19.36
C TYR A 141 12.18 1.24 -19.58
N LYS A 142 12.79 0.20 -18.99
CA LYS A 142 14.19 -0.12 -19.24
C LYS A 142 14.33 -0.92 -20.53
N SER A 143 15.40 -0.66 -21.28
CA SER A 143 15.73 -1.43 -22.50
C SER A 143 16.28 -2.84 -22.17
N ASP A 144 16.98 -2.97 -21.05
CA ASP A 144 17.51 -4.24 -20.56
C ASP A 144 16.66 -4.74 -19.39
N LYS A 145 15.67 -5.57 -19.71
CA LYS A 145 14.74 -6.15 -18.73
C LYS A 145 15.22 -7.54 -18.31
N LYS A 146 15.22 -7.77 -17.01
CA LYS A 146 15.43 -9.10 -16.48
C LYS A 146 14.12 -9.90 -16.47
N PRO A 147 14.16 -11.23 -16.69
CA PRO A 147 12.98 -12.06 -16.49
C PRO A 147 12.51 -11.95 -15.03
N PRO A 148 11.20 -11.88 -14.78
CA PRO A 148 10.68 -11.82 -13.42
C PRO A 148 11.13 -13.04 -12.59
N TYR A 149 11.56 -12.79 -11.36
CA TYR A 149 11.91 -13.89 -10.45
C TYR A 149 10.69 -14.76 -10.15
N GLN A 150 10.84 -16.09 -10.37
CA GLN A 150 9.81 -17.09 -10.11
C GLN A 150 10.37 -18.11 -9.12
N GLY A 151 9.82 -18.12 -7.91
CA GLY A 151 10.23 -19.07 -6.88
C GLY A 151 9.12 -20.08 -6.54
N ARG A 152 9.55 -21.31 -6.21
CA ARG A 152 8.71 -22.39 -5.69
C ARG A 152 9.16 -22.75 -4.29
N VAL A 153 8.25 -22.65 -3.33
CA VAL A 153 8.52 -22.93 -1.92
C VAL A 153 7.70 -24.15 -1.47
N TYR A 154 8.40 -25.22 -1.12
CA TYR A 154 7.80 -26.42 -0.58
C TYR A 154 7.78 -26.30 0.95
N ILE A 155 6.60 -26.15 1.52
CA ILE A 155 6.41 -25.93 2.95
C ILE A 155 6.17 -27.27 3.65
N GLN A 156 7.06 -27.58 4.61
CA GLN A 156 6.87 -28.71 5.53
C GLN A 156 6.38 -28.16 6.87
N THR A 157 5.25 -28.67 7.34
CA THR A 157 4.65 -28.20 8.59
C THR A 157 3.68 -29.26 9.19
N THR A 158 3.51 -29.18 10.49
CA THR A 158 2.46 -29.93 11.23
C THR A 158 1.12 -29.19 11.26
N GLU A 159 1.08 -27.94 10.79
CA GLU A 159 -0.12 -27.13 10.77
C GLU A 159 -1.03 -27.49 9.58
N HIS A 160 -2.34 -27.33 9.79
CA HIS A 160 -3.36 -27.61 8.79
C HIS A 160 -4.04 -26.31 8.34
N ASN A 161 -4.63 -26.34 7.15
CA ASN A 161 -5.43 -25.23 6.58
C ASN A 161 -4.70 -23.88 6.49
N ILE A 162 -3.38 -23.91 6.32
CA ILE A 162 -2.56 -22.69 6.23
C ILE A 162 -2.56 -22.08 4.82
N GLU A 163 -2.94 -22.82 3.80
CA GLU A 163 -2.93 -22.40 2.40
C GLU A 163 -3.76 -21.13 2.18
N THR A 164 -4.98 -21.11 2.73
CA THR A 164 -5.88 -19.96 2.65
C THR A 164 -5.20 -18.70 3.23
N LYS A 165 -4.50 -18.84 4.37
CA LYS A 165 -3.85 -17.70 5.04
C LYS A 165 -2.63 -17.19 4.27
N ILE A 166 -1.88 -18.08 3.64
CA ILE A 166 -0.78 -17.68 2.74
C ILE A 166 -1.34 -16.95 1.51
N ASN A 167 -2.41 -17.47 0.91
CA ASN A 167 -3.06 -16.86 -0.25
C ASN A 167 -3.66 -15.49 0.08
N GLU A 168 -4.32 -15.31 1.23
CA GLU A 168 -4.80 -14.00 1.70
C GLU A 168 -3.64 -12.99 1.77
N GLY A 169 -2.52 -13.38 2.37
CA GLY A 169 -1.33 -12.54 2.42
C GLY A 169 -0.76 -12.22 1.04
N GLN A 170 -0.69 -13.20 0.15
CA GLN A 170 -0.18 -13.02 -1.21
C GLN A 170 -1.07 -12.05 -2.01
N GLN A 171 -2.38 -12.21 -1.96
CA GLN A 171 -3.34 -11.32 -2.60
C GLN A 171 -3.20 -9.88 -2.09
N LEU A 172 -3.06 -9.69 -0.76
CA LEU A 172 -2.79 -8.38 -0.19
C LEU A 172 -1.48 -7.78 -0.71
N GLY A 173 -0.41 -8.59 -0.77
CA GLY A 173 0.89 -8.17 -1.31
C GLY A 173 0.83 -7.78 -2.79
N GLU A 174 0.06 -8.50 -3.60
CA GLU A 174 -0.18 -8.18 -5.01
C GLU A 174 -0.97 -6.88 -5.18
N SER A 175 -1.98 -6.64 -4.35
CA SER A 175 -2.76 -5.39 -4.36
C SER A 175 -1.91 -4.17 -3.96
N ILE A 176 -1.03 -4.33 -2.97
CA ILE A 176 -0.04 -3.30 -2.61
C ILE A 176 0.93 -3.06 -3.77
N ASN A 177 1.40 -4.12 -4.44
CA ASN A 177 2.28 -3.99 -5.59
C ASN A 177 1.58 -3.27 -6.76
N TYR A 178 0.28 -3.49 -6.96
CA TYR A 178 -0.48 -2.76 -7.97
C TYR A 178 -0.54 -1.25 -7.66
N ALA A 179 -0.78 -0.86 -6.42
CA ALA A 179 -0.69 0.54 -6.01
C ALA A 179 0.72 1.13 -6.23
N ARG A 180 1.77 0.36 -5.93
CA ARG A 180 3.17 0.75 -6.20
C ARG A 180 3.45 0.87 -7.70
N GLU A 181 2.92 -0.04 -8.52
CA GLU A 181 3.06 -0.01 -9.96
C GLU A 181 2.43 1.26 -10.55
N LEU A 182 1.18 1.56 -10.22
CA LEU A 182 0.50 2.78 -10.65
C LEU A 182 1.31 4.03 -10.31
N SER A 183 1.87 4.11 -9.10
CA SER A 183 2.66 5.25 -8.65
C SER A 183 4.01 5.39 -9.34
N GLN A 184 4.55 4.32 -9.95
CA GLN A 184 5.82 4.36 -10.65
C GLN A 184 5.71 4.76 -12.12
N ILE A 185 4.51 4.67 -12.72
CA ILE A 185 4.31 5.05 -14.12
C ILE A 185 4.69 6.52 -14.34
N PRO A 186 5.51 6.83 -15.37
CA PRO A 186 5.89 8.21 -15.67
C PRO A 186 4.68 9.08 -16.06
N PRO A 187 4.66 10.39 -15.70
CA PRO A 187 3.48 11.23 -15.87
C PRO A 187 3.13 11.54 -17.34
N ASN A 188 4.08 11.41 -18.27
CA ASN A 188 3.80 11.50 -19.69
C ASN A 188 2.99 10.32 -20.24
N ILE A 189 2.82 9.26 -19.43
CA ILE A 189 2.02 8.08 -19.72
C ILE A 189 0.80 8.05 -18.80
N LEU A 190 0.99 8.19 -17.48
CA LEU A 190 -0.09 8.22 -16.51
C LEU A 190 -0.82 9.56 -16.53
N THR A 191 -1.53 9.85 -17.62
CA THR A 191 -2.47 10.97 -17.67
C THR A 191 -3.77 10.61 -16.95
N PRO A 192 -4.66 11.58 -16.57
CA PRO A 192 -5.94 11.26 -15.95
C PRO A 192 -6.79 10.28 -16.76
N GLN A 193 -6.76 10.40 -18.08
CA GLN A 193 -7.45 9.48 -18.98
C GLN A 193 -6.85 8.06 -18.92
N TYR A 194 -5.53 7.94 -19.09
CA TYR A 194 -4.85 6.64 -19.02
C TYR A 194 -5.08 5.97 -17.66
N PHE A 195 -5.02 6.75 -16.58
CA PHE A 195 -5.25 6.24 -15.23
C PHE A 195 -6.67 5.65 -15.10
N ALA A 196 -7.68 6.34 -15.60
CA ALA A 196 -9.06 5.84 -15.60
C ALA A 196 -9.24 4.56 -16.43
N GLU A 197 -8.64 4.51 -17.62
CA GLU A 197 -8.68 3.34 -18.51
C GLU A 197 -7.94 2.13 -17.89
N GLU A 198 -6.79 2.35 -17.26
CA GLU A 198 -6.01 1.31 -16.59
C GLU A 198 -6.77 0.71 -15.40
N ILE A 199 -7.40 1.55 -14.56
CA ILE A 199 -8.26 1.09 -13.46
C ILE A 199 -9.43 0.25 -14.02
N LYS A 200 -10.11 0.73 -15.04
CA LYS A 200 -11.23 0.01 -15.65
C LYS A 200 -10.79 -1.37 -16.17
N LYS A 201 -9.66 -1.41 -16.87
CA LYS A 201 -9.08 -2.65 -17.39
C LYS A 201 -8.69 -3.62 -16.27
N HIS A 202 -8.10 -3.11 -15.17
CA HIS A 202 -7.69 -3.93 -14.04
C HIS A 202 -8.86 -4.67 -13.38
N PHE A 203 -10.01 -4.00 -13.26
CA PHE A 203 -11.20 -4.59 -12.65
C PHE A 203 -12.13 -5.31 -13.65
N GLU A 204 -11.77 -5.39 -14.94
CA GLU A 204 -12.56 -6.10 -15.93
C GLU A 204 -12.74 -7.58 -15.56
N GLY A 205 -13.99 -8.04 -15.52
CA GLY A 205 -14.33 -9.41 -15.13
C GLY A 205 -14.25 -9.71 -13.61
N SER A 206 -13.96 -8.71 -12.78
CA SER A 206 -14.02 -8.82 -11.30
C SER A 206 -15.41 -8.49 -10.75
N SER A 207 -15.58 -8.58 -9.43
CA SER A 207 -16.79 -8.14 -8.72
C SER A 207 -16.87 -6.63 -8.50
N VAL A 208 -15.89 -5.87 -8.97
CA VAL A 208 -15.82 -4.41 -8.83
C VAL A 208 -16.39 -3.74 -10.07
N SER A 209 -17.33 -2.83 -9.90
CA SER A 209 -17.83 -1.97 -10.97
C SER A 209 -17.02 -0.67 -11.05
N VAL A 210 -16.77 -0.18 -12.27
CA VAL A 210 -16.03 1.06 -12.50
C VAL A 210 -16.87 2.01 -13.36
N ASP A 211 -17.15 3.19 -12.83
CA ASP A 211 -17.77 4.32 -13.54
C ASP A 211 -16.76 5.45 -13.71
N ILE A 212 -16.75 6.09 -14.86
CA ILE A 212 -15.80 7.15 -15.21
C ILE A 212 -16.58 8.35 -15.77
N LYS A 213 -16.50 9.48 -15.06
CA LYS A 213 -16.95 10.76 -15.60
C LYS A 213 -15.81 11.43 -16.34
N ASP A 214 -16.02 11.75 -17.58
CA ASP A 214 -15.07 12.50 -18.41
C ASP A 214 -15.10 14.00 -18.08
N HIS A 215 -14.22 14.78 -18.71
CA HIS A 215 -14.11 16.22 -18.48
C HIS A 215 -15.41 16.97 -18.76
N ARG A 216 -16.17 16.56 -19.77
CA ARG A 216 -17.44 17.21 -20.11
C ARG A 216 -18.49 16.94 -19.03
N GLN A 217 -18.62 15.70 -18.59
CA GLN A 217 -19.52 15.32 -17.51
C GLN A 217 -19.17 16.04 -16.19
N ILE A 218 -17.86 16.19 -15.90
CA ILE A 218 -17.38 16.96 -14.73
C ILE A 218 -17.90 18.40 -14.79
N ILE A 219 -17.86 19.06 -15.96
CA ILE A 219 -18.37 20.42 -16.15
C ILE A 219 -19.90 20.43 -16.04
N ASP A 220 -20.56 19.55 -16.80
CA ASP A 220 -22.03 19.55 -16.91
C ASP A 220 -22.71 19.23 -15.57
N GLU A 221 -22.05 18.43 -14.71
CA GLU A 221 -22.54 18.05 -13.37
C GLU A 221 -22.07 18.99 -12.24
N GLY A 222 -21.26 20.01 -12.54
CA GLY A 222 -20.92 21.08 -11.59
C GLY A 222 -19.73 20.77 -10.66
N PHE A 223 -18.83 19.86 -11.01
CA PHE A 223 -17.59 19.62 -10.25
C PHE A 223 -16.57 20.74 -10.50
N GLY A 224 -16.87 21.93 -10.00
CA GLY A 224 -16.13 23.14 -10.33
C GLY A 224 -14.71 23.16 -9.80
N LEU A 225 -14.42 22.50 -8.67
CA LEU A 225 -13.07 22.46 -8.12
C LEU A 225 -12.19 21.46 -8.86
N ILE A 226 -12.72 20.28 -9.23
CA ILE A 226 -11.99 19.31 -10.07
C ILE A 226 -11.71 19.91 -11.45
N HIS A 227 -12.71 20.57 -12.04
CA HIS A 227 -12.55 21.28 -13.31
C HIS A 227 -11.46 22.37 -13.20
N ALA A 228 -11.49 23.20 -12.16
CA ALA A 228 -10.53 24.30 -11.96
C ALA A 228 -9.09 23.80 -12.01
N VAL A 229 -8.78 22.69 -11.31
CA VAL A 229 -7.43 22.12 -11.28
C VAL A 229 -7.02 21.58 -12.65
N GLY A 230 -7.91 20.81 -13.31
CA GLY A 230 -7.56 20.07 -14.52
C GLY A 230 -7.68 20.86 -15.82
N LYS A 231 -8.35 22.04 -15.83
CA LYS A 231 -8.65 22.79 -17.07
C LYS A 231 -7.41 23.36 -17.79
N GLY A 232 -6.28 23.47 -17.08
CA GLY A 232 -5.02 23.97 -17.68
C GLY A 232 -4.22 22.90 -18.42
N SER A 233 -4.58 21.65 -18.30
CA SER A 233 -3.94 20.54 -19.00
C SER A 233 -4.67 20.19 -20.31
N ASN A 234 -3.93 19.68 -21.30
CA ASN A 234 -4.51 19.07 -22.48
C ASN A 234 -5.19 17.70 -22.16
N HIS A 235 -4.87 17.13 -21.01
CA HIS A 235 -5.47 15.89 -20.50
C HIS A 235 -6.53 16.26 -19.46
N GLY A 236 -7.75 16.51 -19.90
CA GLY A 236 -8.85 16.90 -19.00
C GLY A 236 -9.05 15.92 -17.83
N PRO A 237 -9.56 16.43 -16.71
CA PRO A 237 -9.73 15.63 -15.48
C PRO A 237 -10.69 14.46 -15.67
N ARG A 238 -10.63 13.51 -14.75
CA ARG A 238 -11.54 12.36 -14.64
C ARG A 238 -11.98 12.19 -13.18
N LEU A 239 -13.26 11.86 -13.01
CA LEU A 239 -13.74 11.34 -11.72
C LEU A 239 -14.05 9.86 -11.89
N ILE A 240 -13.37 9.02 -11.12
CA ILE A 240 -13.44 7.56 -11.27
C ILE A 240 -14.08 7.02 -10.00
N THR A 241 -15.18 6.28 -10.15
CA THR A 241 -15.86 5.60 -9.05
C THR A 241 -15.67 4.09 -9.21
N VAL A 242 -15.14 3.43 -8.17
CA VAL A 242 -14.97 1.98 -8.10
C VAL A 242 -15.81 1.45 -6.95
N SER A 243 -16.73 0.54 -7.23
CA SER A 243 -17.68 0.06 -6.22
C SER A 243 -17.62 -1.46 -6.08
N TYR A 244 -17.50 -1.91 -4.85
CA TYR A 244 -17.58 -3.31 -4.45
C TYR A 244 -18.67 -3.47 -3.40
N TYR A 245 -19.58 -4.41 -3.63
CA TYR A 245 -20.70 -4.73 -2.73
C TYR A 245 -20.57 -6.19 -2.27
N GLY A 246 -19.87 -6.39 -1.16
CA GLY A 246 -19.63 -7.71 -0.56
C GLY A 246 -20.55 -8.04 0.61
N ALA A 247 -21.28 -7.05 1.12
CA ALA A 247 -22.29 -7.20 2.18
C ALA A 247 -23.72 -7.08 1.62
N GLU A 248 -24.73 -7.08 2.49
CA GLU A 248 -26.13 -6.87 2.09
C GLU A 248 -26.32 -5.51 1.42
N ALA A 249 -27.26 -5.43 0.48
CA ALA A 249 -27.46 -4.25 -0.36
C ALA A 249 -27.91 -3.00 0.41
N ASP A 250 -28.50 -3.15 1.58
CA ASP A 250 -28.97 -2.08 2.46
C ASP A 250 -27.91 -1.64 3.49
N GLU A 251 -26.78 -2.33 3.59
CA GLU A 251 -25.68 -1.90 4.44
C GLU A 251 -24.99 -0.67 3.84
N PRO A 252 -24.89 0.46 4.59
CA PRO A 252 -24.22 1.65 4.10
C PRO A 252 -22.75 1.39 3.78
N PRO A 253 -22.23 1.87 2.64
CA PRO A 253 -20.84 1.64 2.28
C PRO A 253 -19.88 2.47 3.15
N ILE A 254 -18.59 2.07 3.12
CA ILE A 254 -17.48 2.94 3.47
C ILE A 254 -17.01 3.59 2.17
N SER A 255 -16.92 4.92 2.13
CA SER A 255 -16.37 5.64 0.99
C SER A 255 -14.89 5.92 1.21
N LEU A 256 -14.07 5.57 0.21
CA LEU A 256 -12.63 5.81 0.17
C LEU A 256 -12.34 6.85 -0.91
N VAL A 257 -11.87 8.04 -0.53
CA VAL A 257 -11.60 9.12 -1.49
C VAL A 257 -10.10 9.26 -1.70
N GLY A 258 -9.64 9.30 -2.95
CA GLY A 258 -8.24 9.37 -3.30
C GLY A 258 -7.87 10.62 -4.11
N LYS A 259 -6.87 11.39 -3.64
CA LYS A 259 -6.22 12.43 -4.44
C LYS A 259 -5.49 11.75 -5.61
N GLY A 260 -5.86 12.12 -6.84
CA GLY A 260 -5.36 11.53 -8.07
C GLY A 260 -4.66 12.52 -9.00
N ILE A 261 -3.81 13.41 -8.46
CA ILE A 261 -3.06 14.37 -9.27
C ILE A 261 -1.90 13.65 -9.96
N THR A 262 -2.08 13.33 -11.25
CA THR A 262 -1.11 12.52 -12.01
C THR A 262 0.21 13.24 -12.27
N TYR A 263 0.19 14.58 -12.26
CA TYR A 263 1.38 15.42 -12.14
C TYR A 263 1.03 16.78 -11.54
N ASP A 264 1.86 17.25 -10.61
CA ASP A 264 1.69 18.55 -9.96
C ASP A 264 2.88 19.47 -10.22
N SER A 265 2.70 20.47 -11.10
CA SER A 265 3.68 21.51 -11.35
C SER A 265 3.62 22.67 -10.34
N GLY A 266 2.56 22.70 -9.50
CA GLY A 266 2.18 23.86 -8.69
C GLY A 266 1.31 24.88 -9.44
N GLY A 267 1.09 24.70 -10.73
CA GLY A 267 0.38 25.68 -11.55
C GLY A 267 1.14 27.02 -11.61
N TYR A 268 0.42 28.14 -11.57
CA TYR A 268 1.06 29.47 -11.54
C TYR A 268 1.83 29.76 -10.23
N SER A 269 1.52 29.09 -9.13
CA SER A 269 2.35 29.03 -7.92
C SER A 269 3.45 27.97 -8.08
N ILE A 270 4.26 28.09 -9.13
CA ILE A 270 5.14 27.05 -9.64
C ILE A 270 6.12 26.51 -8.59
N LYS A 271 6.22 25.20 -8.50
CA LYS A 271 7.21 24.53 -7.66
C LYS A 271 8.65 24.82 -8.11
N SER A 272 9.58 24.80 -7.17
CA SER A 272 11.01 24.84 -7.51
C SER A 272 11.41 23.63 -8.35
N LYS A 273 12.54 23.72 -9.09
CA LYS A 273 13.08 22.61 -9.88
C LYS A 273 13.21 21.29 -9.08
N ILE A 274 13.63 21.39 -7.82
CA ILE A 274 13.76 20.22 -6.93
C ILE A 274 12.39 19.78 -6.42
N GLY A 275 11.53 20.70 -6.02
CA GLY A 275 10.18 20.41 -5.54
C GLY A 275 9.27 19.80 -6.60
N MET A 276 9.55 20.03 -7.90
CA MET A 276 8.81 19.45 -9.00
C MET A 276 9.24 18.00 -9.33
N GLN A 277 10.44 17.60 -8.92
CA GLN A 277 10.89 16.22 -9.06
C GLN A 277 10.03 15.31 -8.19
N THR A 278 9.70 14.12 -8.70
CA THR A 278 8.86 13.12 -8.02
C THR A 278 7.37 13.47 -7.91
N MET A 279 6.90 14.60 -8.46
CA MET A 279 5.49 14.96 -8.44
C MET A 279 4.58 14.02 -9.28
N LYS A 280 5.13 13.01 -9.91
CA LYS A 280 4.39 11.83 -10.40
C LYS A 280 3.73 11.04 -9.28
N TYR A 281 4.21 11.16 -8.04
CA TYR A 281 3.65 10.48 -6.87
C TYR A 281 2.45 11.19 -6.25
N ASP A 282 2.03 12.32 -6.80
CA ASP A 282 0.95 13.12 -6.24
C ASP A 282 -0.46 12.51 -6.46
N MET A 283 -0.48 11.32 -7.00
CA MET A 283 -1.64 10.44 -7.17
C MET A 283 -1.61 9.21 -6.26
N CYS A 284 -0.66 9.10 -5.32
CA CYS A 284 -0.56 7.93 -4.44
C CYS A 284 -1.77 7.75 -3.52
N GLY A 285 -2.48 8.82 -3.18
CA GLY A 285 -3.76 8.71 -2.47
C GLY A 285 -4.77 7.86 -3.25
N ALA A 286 -4.93 8.14 -4.54
CA ALA A 286 -5.77 7.36 -5.44
C ALA A 286 -5.26 5.93 -5.62
N ALA A 287 -3.95 5.74 -5.83
CA ALA A 287 -3.34 4.41 -5.96
C ALA A 287 -3.61 3.54 -4.72
N ASN A 288 -3.52 4.12 -3.51
CA ASN A 288 -3.85 3.42 -2.27
C ASN A 288 -5.33 3.02 -2.21
N VAL A 289 -6.26 3.92 -2.60
CA VAL A 289 -7.69 3.59 -2.66
C VAL A 289 -7.94 2.40 -3.60
N ILE A 290 -7.34 2.42 -4.79
CA ILE A 290 -7.46 1.31 -5.75
C ILE A 290 -6.88 0.02 -5.19
N GLY A 291 -5.69 0.06 -4.58
CA GLY A 291 -5.09 -1.11 -3.93
C GLY A 291 -5.94 -1.68 -2.79
N MET A 292 -6.60 -0.82 -2.00
CA MET A 292 -7.52 -1.26 -0.94
C MET A 292 -8.77 -1.94 -1.52
N VAL A 293 -9.41 -1.35 -2.55
CA VAL A 293 -10.58 -1.97 -3.20
C VAL A 293 -10.20 -3.30 -3.84
N ASP A 294 -9.03 -3.39 -4.49
CA ASP A 294 -8.51 -4.63 -5.08
C ASP A 294 -8.31 -5.72 -4.02
N ALA A 295 -7.66 -5.39 -2.88
CA ALA A 295 -7.44 -6.34 -1.80
C ALA A 295 -8.76 -6.83 -1.16
N ILE A 296 -9.69 -5.91 -0.89
CA ILE A 296 -10.99 -6.19 -0.27
C ILE A 296 -11.82 -7.11 -1.18
N SER A 297 -11.87 -6.81 -2.48
CA SER A 297 -12.65 -7.59 -3.45
C SER A 297 -12.05 -8.98 -3.70
N LYS A 298 -10.73 -9.10 -3.83
CA LYS A 298 -10.04 -10.40 -3.99
C LYS A 298 -10.23 -11.33 -2.81
N GLN A 299 -10.30 -10.76 -1.60
CA GLN A 299 -10.54 -11.52 -0.38
C GLN A 299 -12.04 -11.76 -0.10
N ASN A 300 -12.93 -11.26 -0.95
CA ASN A 300 -14.39 -11.38 -0.80
C ASN A 300 -14.85 -10.94 0.60
N LEU A 301 -14.33 -9.83 1.11
CA LEU A 301 -14.70 -9.35 2.44
C LEU A 301 -16.18 -8.89 2.45
N PRO A 302 -16.95 -9.20 3.51
CA PRO A 302 -18.36 -8.86 3.61
C PRO A 302 -18.55 -7.39 4.00
N VAL A 303 -18.16 -6.48 3.12
CA VAL A 303 -18.28 -5.02 3.30
C VAL A 303 -18.66 -4.36 1.97
N ASN A 304 -19.38 -3.24 2.02
CA ASN A 304 -19.67 -2.41 0.87
C ASN A 304 -18.68 -1.25 0.82
N ILE A 305 -17.99 -1.07 -0.29
CA ILE A 305 -16.96 -0.05 -0.50
C ILE A 305 -17.26 0.74 -1.77
N VAL A 306 -17.12 2.07 -1.67
CA VAL A 306 -17.13 2.98 -2.83
C VAL A 306 -15.84 3.78 -2.82
N GLY A 307 -14.93 3.47 -3.73
CA GLY A 307 -13.71 4.25 -3.98
C GLY A 307 -14.01 5.38 -4.98
N ILE A 308 -13.57 6.60 -4.67
CA ILE A 308 -13.76 7.78 -5.51
C ILE A 308 -12.42 8.44 -5.74
N ILE A 309 -12.01 8.55 -6.99
CA ILE A 309 -10.72 9.11 -7.39
C ILE A 309 -10.96 10.37 -8.20
N ALA A 310 -10.51 11.52 -7.67
CA ALA A 310 -10.48 12.77 -8.39
C ALA A 310 -9.13 12.91 -9.10
N SER A 311 -9.08 12.60 -10.40
CA SER A 311 -7.84 12.60 -11.18
C SER A 311 -7.75 13.84 -12.07
N ALA A 312 -6.63 14.57 -11.96
CA ALA A 312 -6.31 15.77 -12.72
C ALA A 312 -4.80 15.93 -12.90
N GLU A 313 -4.38 16.80 -13.81
CA GLU A 313 -3.02 17.35 -13.88
C GLU A 313 -3.05 18.83 -13.51
N ASN A 314 -2.20 19.26 -12.58
CA ASN A 314 -2.02 20.67 -12.25
C ASN A 314 -0.92 21.26 -13.12
N MET A 315 -1.29 21.87 -14.24
CA MET A 315 -0.36 22.36 -15.26
C MET A 315 -0.49 23.87 -15.47
N ILE A 316 0.53 24.44 -16.09
CA ILE A 316 0.53 25.83 -16.57
C ILE A 316 0.03 25.83 -18.00
N GLY A 317 -0.99 26.63 -18.26
CA GLY A 317 -1.60 26.76 -19.58
C GLY A 317 -2.47 28.02 -19.66
N GLU A 318 -2.97 28.33 -20.85
CA GLU A 318 -3.79 29.54 -21.09
C GLU A 318 -5.06 29.56 -20.22
N SER A 319 -5.64 28.38 -19.97
CA SER A 319 -6.87 28.21 -19.20
C SER A 319 -6.64 27.80 -17.74
N SER A 320 -5.39 27.68 -17.30
CA SER A 320 -5.08 27.28 -15.92
C SER A 320 -5.69 28.23 -14.88
N MET A 321 -6.05 27.69 -13.73
CA MET A 321 -6.43 28.48 -12.56
C MET A 321 -5.29 29.39 -12.10
N LYS A 322 -5.64 30.56 -11.60
CA LYS A 322 -4.69 31.59 -11.14
C LYS A 322 -5.02 32.02 -9.71
N PRO A 323 -4.05 32.50 -8.93
CA PRO A 323 -4.36 33.25 -7.73
C PRO A 323 -5.41 34.34 -8.01
N ASP A 324 -6.31 34.55 -7.06
CA ASP A 324 -7.48 35.43 -7.09
C ASP A 324 -8.65 34.93 -7.96
N ASP A 325 -8.56 33.81 -8.64
CA ASP A 325 -9.72 33.17 -9.25
C ASP A 325 -10.68 32.66 -8.16
N VAL A 326 -12.00 32.70 -8.43
CA VAL A 326 -13.03 32.11 -7.57
C VAL A 326 -13.75 30.98 -8.32
N PHE A 327 -13.86 29.84 -7.69
CA PHE A 327 -14.55 28.67 -8.24
C PHE A 327 -15.68 28.20 -7.33
N THR A 328 -16.76 27.71 -7.92
CA THR A 328 -17.89 27.16 -7.19
C THR A 328 -17.69 25.63 -7.05
N ALA A 329 -17.67 25.14 -5.82
CA ALA A 329 -17.60 23.71 -5.50
C ALA A 329 -18.92 22.99 -5.82
N LEU A 330 -18.90 21.66 -5.87
CA LEU A 330 -20.08 20.82 -6.11
C LEU A 330 -21.21 21.04 -5.07
N ASN A 331 -20.87 21.44 -3.84
CA ASN A 331 -21.84 21.77 -2.80
C ASN A 331 -22.45 23.18 -2.92
N GLY A 332 -21.99 23.98 -3.88
CA GLY A 332 -22.44 25.36 -4.12
C GLY A 332 -21.64 26.44 -3.38
N GLU A 333 -20.73 26.10 -2.46
CA GLU A 333 -19.83 27.06 -1.82
C GLU A 333 -18.78 27.57 -2.81
N THR A 334 -18.37 28.81 -2.64
CA THR A 334 -17.32 29.45 -3.45
C THR A 334 -15.97 29.37 -2.76
N VAL A 335 -14.91 29.15 -3.54
CA VAL A 335 -13.55 29.03 -3.04
C VAL A 335 -12.62 29.98 -3.81
N GLU A 336 -11.99 30.91 -3.10
CA GLU A 336 -10.95 31.79 -3.63
C GLU A 336 -9.62 31.02 -3.70
N MET A 337 -9.01 31.04 -4.86
CA MET A 337 -7.73 30.42 -5.16
C MET A 337 -6.59 31.38 -4.78
N LEU A 338 -5.96 31.22 -3.62
CA LEU A 338 -4.80 32.00 -3.21
C LEU A 338 -3.48 31.35 -3.61
N ASN A 339 -3.47 30.03 -3.75
CA ASN A 339 -2.27 29.27 -4.11
C ASN A 339 -2.63 28.09 -5.01
N SER A 340 -2.21 28.09 -6.26
CA SER A 340 -2.47 26.99 -7.20
C SER A 340 -1.69 25.71 -6.89
N ASP A 341 -0.71 25.73 -5.98
CA ASP A 341 0.00 24.58 -5.41
C ASP A 341 -0.75 23.97 -4.20
N ALA A 342 -1.94 24.43 -3.94
CA ALA A 342 -2.89 23.84 -2.98
C ALA A 342 -4.11 23.26 -3.70
N GLU A 343 -3.88 22.57 -4.81
CA GLU A 343 -4.86 21.97 -5.73
C GLU A 343 -5.49 20.68 -5.18
N GLY A 344 -4.72 19.91 -4.40
CA GLY A 344 -5.17 18.63 -3.89
C GLY A 344 -6.43 18.74 -3.02
N ARG A 345 -6.50 19.75 -2.16
CA ARG A 345 -7.70 20.01 -1.34
C ARG A 345 -8.90 20.46 -2.17
N MET A 346 -8.65 21.07 -3.34
CA MET A 346 -9.71 21.45 -4.26
C MET A 346 -10.38 20.21 -4.85
N VAL A 347 -9.60 19.30 -5.46
CA VAL A 347 -10.17 18.08 -6.04
C VAL A 347 -10.81 17.18 -4.98
N LEU A 348 -10.25 17.14 -3.76
CA LEU A 348 -10.85 16.41 -2.62
C LEU A 348 -12.15 17.04 -2.15
N GLY A 349 -12.28 18.37 -2.18
CA GLY A 349 -13.52 19.06 -1.79
C GLY A 349 -14.73 18.56 -2.56
N ASP A 350 -14.66 18.53 -3.89
CA ASP A 350 -15.72 17.99 -4.74
C ASP A 350 -15.91 16.48 -4.52
N ALA A 351 -14.81 15.72 -4.44
CA ALA A 351 -14.88 14.26 -4.34
C ALA A 351 -15.46 13.78 -3.00
N VAL A 352 -15.11 14.43 -1.88
CA VAL A 352 -15.68 14.13 -0.56
C VAL A 352 -17.17 14.49 -0.51
N PHE A 353 -17.56 15.63 -1.09
CA PHE A 353 -18.97 15.96 -1.19
C PHE A 353 -19.74 14.98 -2.07
N TYR A 354 -19.18 14.59 -3.22
CA TYR A 354 -19.77 13.55 -4.07
C TYR A 354 -19.93 12.21 -3.33
N ALA A 355 -18.96 11.85 -2.47
CA ALA A 355 -19.06 10.64 -1.67
C ALA A 355 -20.32 10.57 -0.79
N THR A 356 -20.83 11.71 -0.32
CA THR A 356 -22.03 11.77 0.52
C THR A 356 -23.30 11.26 -0.19
N GLN A 357 -23.33 11.29 -1.53
CA GLN A 357 -24.46 10.79 -2.33
C GLN A 357 -24.69 9.29 -2.17
N PHE A 358 -23.64 8.54 -1.82
CA PHE A 358 -23.70 7.10 -1.55
C PHE A 358 -24.20 6.79 -0.13
N LYS A 359 -24.48 7.82 0.69
CA LYS A 359 -24.92 7.71 2.10
C LYS A 359 -23.99 6.78 2.91
N PRO A 360 -22.69 7.02 2.89
CA PRO A 360 -21.74 6.14 3.56
C PRO A 360 -21.83 6.24 5.07
N GLN A 361 -21.49 5.15 5.79
CA GLN A 361 -21.32 5.17 7.24
C GLN A 361 -20.03 5.87 7.67
N LEU A 362 -19.03 5.92 6.78
CA LEU A 362 -17.74 6.55 7.02
C LEU A 362 -17.13 6.99 5.67
N ILE A 363 -16.48 8.16 5.67
CA ILE A 363 -15.65 8.61 4.55
C ILE A 363 -14.21 8.70 5.05
N LEU A 364 -13.29 8.07 4.31
CA LEU A 364 -11.85 8.16 4.51
C LEU A 364 -11.21 8.75 3.26
N ASP A 365 -10.44 9.82 3.38
CA ASP A 365 -9.67 10.36 2.26
C ASP A 365 -8.17 10.12 2.42
N PHE A 366 -7.51 9.94 1.28
CA PHE A 366 -6.08 9.64 1.19
C PHE A 366 -5.42 10.59 0.20
N ALA A 367 -4.38 11.30 0.67
CA ALA A 367 -3.74 12.30 -0.17
C ALA A 367 -2.27 12.52 0.20
N THR A 368 -1.44 12.70 -0.79
CA THR A 368 -0.13 13.36 -0.73
C THR A 368 -0.37 14.88 -0.71
N LEU A 369 -0.84 15.41 0.43
CA LEU A 369 -1.52 16.70 0.45
C LEU A 369 -0.58 17.88 0.67
N THR A 370 0.37 17.75 1.62
CA THR A 370 1.24 18.89 1.99
C THR A 370 2.55 18.43 2.61
N GLY A 371 3.63 19.11 2.25
CA GLY A 371 4.94 18.97 2.90
C GLY A 371 4.94 19.34 4.39
N ALA A 372 3.91 20.04 4.88
CA ALA A 372 3.77 20.36 6.30
C ALA A 372 3.64 19.10 7.17
N ALA A 373 3.06 18.03 6.66
CA ALA A 373 2.99 16.74 7.37
C ALA A 373 4.40 16.16 7.60
N ILE A 374 5.30 16.26 6.62
CA ILE A 374 6.71 15.84 6.75
C ILE A 374 7.42 16.68 7.80
N VAL A 375 7.18 18.00 7.82
CA VAL A 375 7.78 18.90 8.81
C VAL A 375 7.29 18.57 10.23
N ALA A 376 6.01 18.20 10.38
CA ALA A 376 5.42 17.89 11.67
C ALA A 376 5.83 16.50 12.22
N LEU A 377 5.90 15.47 11.37
CA LEU A 377 6.01 14.08 11.78
C LEU A 377 7.28 13.36 11.28
N GLY A 378 7.96 13.88 10.26
CA GLY A 378 9.00 13.19 9.51
C GLY A 378 8.46 12.52 8.25
N ASP A 379 9.36 12.02 7.41
CA ASP A 379 9.08 11.49 6.08
C ASP A 379 8.61 10.03 6.05
N ASP A 380 8.64 9.36 7.20
CA ASP A 380 8.27 7.95 7.38
C ASP A 380 6.91 7.75 8.08
N LYS A 381 6.11 8.81 8.21
CA LYS A 381 4.85 8.80 8.96
C LYS A 381 3.72 9.50 8.19
N ALA A 382 2.50 9.01 8.41
CA ALA A 382 1.28 9.63 7.92
C ALA A 382 0.59 10.44 9.02
N ALA A 383 0.06 11.60 8.66
CA ALA A 383 -0.83 12.39 9.50
C ALA A 383 -2.27 11.93 9.29
N ALA A 384 -3.02 11.75 10.36
CA ALA A 384 -4.45 11.51 10.34
C ALA A 384 -5.19 12.65 11.02
N PHE A 385 -6.29 13.07 10.41
CA PHE A 385 -7.21 14.07 10.94
C PHE A 385 -8.60 13.45 11.04
N GLN A 386 -9.45 13.97 11.90
CA GLN A 386 -10.82 13.49 11.98
C GLN A 386 -11.81 14.65 12.16
N SER A 387 -13.03 14.40 11.72
CA SER A 387 -14.20 15.22 11.98
C SER A 387 -15.38 14.30 12.30
N HIS A 388 -15.83 14.30 13.56
CA HIS A 388 -16.94 13.46 14.05
C HIS A 388 -16.69 11.93 13.91
N ALA A 389 -15.41 11.47 13.96
CA ALA A 389 -15.02 10.08 13.75
C ALA A 389 -13.93 9.60 14.74
N GLU A 390 -14.04 10.01 16.01
CA GLU A 390 -13.03 9.74 17.06
C GLU A 390 -12.84 8.24 17.32
N ASN A 391 -13.93 7.46 17.29
CA ASN A 391 -13.88 6.02 17.54
C ASN A 391 -13.25 5.29 16.35
N GLU A 392 -13.62 5.67 15.14
CA GLU A 392 -13.12 5.12 13.89
C GLU A 392 -11.61 5.39 13.76
N LEU A 393 -11.19 6.63 14.05
CA LEU A 393 -9.76 6.97 14.06
C LEU A 393 -8.99 6.17 15.12
N LYS A 394 -9.53 6.04 16.34
CA LYS A 394 -8.89 5.22 17.39
C LYS A 394 -8.71 3.77 16.97
N ASN A 395 -9.71 3.19 16.30
CA ASN A 395 -9.64 1.84 15.77
C ASN A 395 -8.57 1.75 14.66
N LEU A 396 -8.58 2.69 13.71
CA LEU A 396 -7.59 2.78 12.64
C LEU A 396 -6.16 2.85 13.20
N LEU A 397 -5.90 3.74 14.17
CA LEU A 397 -4.58 3.87 14.79
C LEU A 397 -4.14 2.60 15.53
N THR A 398 -5.09 1.85 16.09
CA THR A 398 -4.80 0.57 16.76
C THR A 398 -4.37 -0.48 15.76
N VAL A 399 -5.09 -0.62 14.66
CA VAL A 399 -4.75 -1.54 13.56
C VAL A 399 -3.44 -1.13 12.90
N ALA A 400 -3.26 0.15 12.61
CA ALA A 400 -2.04 0.67 12.00
C ALA A 400 -0.78 0.30 12.80
N ARG A 401 -0.82 0.45 14.13
CA ARG A 401 0.29 0.01 15.00
C ARG A 401 0.56 -1.48 14.94
N HIS A 402 -0.50 -2.31 14.81
CA HIS A 402 -0.36 -3.76 14.74
C HIS A 402 0.35 -4.19 13.45
N VAL A 403 0.01 -3.55 12.33
CA VAL A 403 0.57 -3.87 11.00
C VAL A 403 1.82 -3.05 10.62
N ASP A 404 2.38 -2.29 11.57
CA ASP A 404 3.58 -1.44 11.39
C ASP A 404 3.38 -0.23 10.48
N GLU A 405 2.15 0.23 10.31
CA GLU A 405 1.86 1.50 9.64
C GLU A 405 1.94 2.66 10.65
N LYS A 406 2.82 3.61 10.36
CA LYS A 406 3.08 4.73 11.28
C LYS A 406 2.12 5.89 11.00
N VAL A 407 0.96 5.84 11.62
CA VAL A 407 -0.08 6.87 11.50
C VAL A 407 -0.24 7.60 12.83
N PHE A 408 -0.31 8.94 12.80
CA PHE A 408 -0.44 9.79 13.98
C PHE A 408 -1.54 10.82 13.78
N GLU A 409 -2.37 10.99 14.80
CA GLU A 409 -3.40 12.01 14.81
C GLU A 409 -2.81 13.41 14.98
N LEU A 410 -3.27 14.35 14.15
CA LEU A 410 -3.07 15.78 14.33
C LEU A 410 -4.43 16.47 14.51
N PRO A 411 -4.54 17.48 15.39
CA PRO A 411 -5.82 18.12 15.69
C PRO A 411 -6.25 19.09 14.58
N ILE A 412 -7.57 19.23 14.39
CA ILE A 412 -8.20 20.35 13.71
C ILE A 412 -9.00 21.12 14.78
N THR A 413 -8.68 22.39 14.96
CA THR A 413 -9.34 23.25 15.94
C THR A 413 -10.20 24.34 15.27
N GLU A 414 -10.91 25.12 16.06
CA GLU A 414 -11.68 26.26 15.54
C GLU A 414 -10.76 27.31 14.88
N THR A 415 -9.50 27.36 15.24
CA THR A 415 -8.51 28.26 14.63
C THR A 415 -8.35 27.95 13.14
N GLU A 416 -8.09 26.70 12.79
CA GLU A 416 -7.94 26.26 11.40
C GLU A 416 -9.24 26.43 10.62
N ARG A 417 -10.38 26.11 11.24
CA ARG A 417 -11.72 26.29 10.64
C ARG A 417 -12.03 27.77 10.36
N HIS A 418 -11.58 28.67 11.23
CA HIS A 418 -11.74 30.12 11.02
C HIS A 418 -10.84 30.64 9.91
N LEU A 419 -9.58 30.20 9.85
CA LEU A 419 -8.61 30.67 8.88
C LEU A 419 -9.04 30.42 7.43
N ILE A 420 -9.64 29.28 7.11
CA ILE A 420 -10.10 28.96 5.76
C ILE A 420 -11.34 29.76 5.32
N LYS A 421 -12.02 30.47 6.24
CA LYS A 421 -13.19 31.31 5.97
C LYS A 421 -12.83 32.80 5.79
N GLN A 422 -11.55 33.14 5.70
CA GLN A 422 -11.09 34.52 5.59
C GLN A 422 -10.90 34.93 4.13
N SER A 423 -11.96 34.98 3.35
CA SER A 423 -12.00 35.59 2.01
C SER A 423 -12.88 36.84 2.03
N ASP A 424 -12.48 37.83 1.27
CA ASP A 424 -13.30 39.06 1.06
C ASP A 424 -14.28 38.88 -0.12
N VAL A 425 -14.13 37.82 -0.92
CA VAL A 425 -14.85 37.68 -2.19
C VAL A 425 -15.53 36.29 -2.37
N ALA A 426 -15.22 35.33 -1.50
CA ALA A 426 -15.75 33.96 -1.54
C ALA A 426 -16.07 33.43 -0.15
N ASP A 427 -16.72 32.26 -0.04
CA ASP A 427 -17.03 31.62 1.24
C ASP A 427 -15.80 31.07 1.93
N LEU A 428 -14.83 30.57 1.13
CA LEU A 428 -13.62 29.89 1.61
C LEU A 428 -12.40 30.36 0.82
N VAL A 429 -11.21 30.16 1.43
CA VAL A 429 -9.90 30.24 0.74
C VAL A 429 -9.29 28.85 0.65
N ASN A 430 -8.56 28.57 -0.44
CA ASN A 430 -7.85 27.29 -0.56
C ASN A 430 -6.50 27.26 0.17
N HIS A 431 -6.01 28.42 0.65
CA HIS A 431 -4.71 28.51 1.31
C HIS A 431 -4.68 29.67 2.32
N THR A 432 -3.91 29.57 3.38
CA THR A 432 -3.88 30.51 4.53
C THR A 432 -2.55 31.25 4.66
N ASN A 433 -1.94 31.71 3.59
CA ASN A 433 -0.75 32.61 3.54
C ASN A 433 0.21 32.56 4.75
N GLY A 434 0.67 31.38 5.13
CA GLY A 434 1.71 31.18 6.16
C GLY A 434 1.23 31.05 7.60
N GLN A 435 -0.06 31.19 7.88
CA GLN A 435 -0.67 30.84 9.17
C GLN A 435 -1.39 29.49 9.02
N GLY A 436 -1.06 28.52 9.87
CA GLY A 436 -1.72 27.19 9.84
C GLY A 436 -1.38 26.36 8.59
N LYS A 437 -0.07 26.19 8.34
CA LYS A 437 0.41 25.28 7.28
C LYS A 437 0.05 23.83 7.57
#